data_cf80ece8f7384e41cc52120d27e542ee
#
_entry.id   cf80ece8f7384e41cc52120d27e542ee
#
_cell.length_a   1.000
_cell.length_b   1.000
_cell.length_c   1.000
_cell.angle_alpha   90.00
_cell.angle_beta   90.00
_cell.angle_gamma   90.00
#
_symmetry.space_group_name_H-M   'P 1'
#
loop_
_entity.id
_entity.type
_entity.pdbx_description
1 polymer ?
#
loop_
_entity_poly.entity_id
_entity_poly.type
_entity_poly.pdbx_seq_one_letter_code
_entity_poly.pdbx_strand_id
1 'polypeptide(L)'
;MKKIFTVAVSAMLIFTMTVNCFAMELVKRGKRGNDVREIQEMLISQGYLDDRADGVFGRKTEQAVLAFQKDHELDETGIVGTGTYNALKKGAAEQGAETAQDGKSSGGEIDYAKTFPSWNPDSASLGELAAFVSACTDKSNADYLDPADRIAVFDMDGTILCEKAPVYVDYCLTMYRVLDDPTYNATEEERNAMEQVREHAYTEGETFHPEGLCKDDLVASAFAGMTPEEFRSYVVDFADNTEVVGFSGMTYGQSFYKPMIEVISYLKANDFDVWMVSACEREVVRALVERYDIPYDHVIATDVPYVASGNSEEAADEYNMEKDEEILLGTPLAEVECGKSGKPAGIIREIGKRPVLAFGNSSGDYSMVNYAEGNPEHTGMGFFVVCDDTEREYGSEEKAAEYNEVVEKEGWTGISMANDWKTIYGEGVEKTGLPGVEEELDNAA
;
A
#
# COMPACT_ATOMS: atom_id res chain seq x y z
N MET A 1 -3.84 -75.77 20.80
CA MET A 1 -3.97 -75.01 19.56
C MET A 1 -5.02 -73.95 19.78
N LYS A 2 -4.60 -72.75 20.14
CA LYS A 2 -5.50 -71.56 20.32
C LYS A 2 -5.22 -70.59 19.21
N LYS A 3 -6.20 -70.31 18.34
CA LYS A 3 -6.12 -69.30 17.32
C LYS A 3 -6.36 -67.91 17.96
N ILE A 4 -5.43 -67.01 17.81
CA ILE A 4 -5.53 -65.62 18.20
C ILE A 4 -6.08 -64.87 17.01
N PHE A 5 -7.27 -64.26 17.18
CA PHE A 5 -7.82 -63.30 16.21
C PHE A 5 -7.29 -61.90 16.54
N THR A 6 -6.56 -61.35 15.61
CA THR A 6 -6.12 -59.94 15.69
C THR A 6 -7.19 -59.08 15.06
N VAL A 7 -7.88 -58.28 15.88
CA VAL A 7 -8.80 -57.22 15.40
C VAL A 7 -8.00 -55.94 15.19
N ALA A 8 -7.89 -55.50 13.92
CA ALA A 8 -7.35 -54.20 13.59
C ALA A 8 -8.41 -53.12 13.83
N VAL A 9 -8.18 -52.29 14.84
CA VAL A 9 -9.00 -51.08 15.07
C VAL A 9 -8.41 -49.92 14.23
N SER A 10 -9.08 -49.59 13.14
CA SER A 10 -8.80 -48.36 12.39
C SER A 10 -9.30 -47.17 13.19
N ALA A 11 -8.40 -46.45 13.80
CA ALA A 11 -8.70 -45.14 14.39
C ALA A 11 -8.87 -44.09 13.26
N MET A 12 -10.12 -43.75 12.98
CA MET A 12 -10.48 -42.64 12.08
C MET A 12 -10.35 -41.35 12.90
N LEU A 13 -9.24 -40.64 12.71
CA LEU A 13 -9.08 -39.30 13.24
C LEU A 13 -10.07 -38.36 12.53
N ILE A 14 -11.16 -38.03 13.20
CA ILE A 14 -12.06 -36.95 12.81
C ILE A 14 -11.34 -35.64 13.20
N PHE A 15 -10.76 -34.98 12.23
CA PHE A 15 -10.24 -33.63 12.38
C PHE A 15 -11.46 -32.69 12.39
N THR A 16 -11.94 -32.33 13.54
CA THR A 16 -12.96 -31.28 13.70
C THR A 16 -12.26 -29.93 13.46
N MET A 17 -12.36 -29.41 12.23
CA MET A 17 -12.12 -28.00 11.98
C MET A 17 -13.16 -27.21 12.79
N THR A 18 -12.74 -26.60 13.86
CA THR A 18 -13.49 -25.52 14.50
C THR A 18 -13.42 -24.31 13.58
N VAL A 19 -14.44 -24.15 12.74
CA VAL A 19 -14.71 -22.91 12.06
C VAL A 19 -15.04 -21.88 13.14
N ASN A 20 -14.11 -20.99 13.43
CA ASN A 20 -14.38 -19.80 14.21
C ASN A 20 -15.31 -18.92 13.36
N CYS A 21 -16.60 -19.08 13.54
CA CYS A 21 -17.62 -18.22 12.99
C CYS A 21 -17.61 -16.92 13.81
N PHE A 22 -16.78 -15.96 13.42
CA PHE A 22 -17.01 -14.58 13.85
C PHE A 22 -18.37 -14.19 13.27
N ALA A 23 -19.34 -13.92 14.11
CA ALA A 23 -20.64 -13.41 13.70
C ALA A 23 -20.44 -11.97 13.21
N MET A 24 -20.34 -11.78 11.91
CA MET A 24 -20.28 -10.48 11.30
C MET A 24 -21.53 -9.67 11.71
N GLU A 25 -21.35 -8.45 12.13
CA GLU A 25 -22.47 -7.57 12.43
C GLU A 25 -23.29 -7.34 11.15
N LEU A 26 -24.62 -7.36 11.27
CA LEU A 26 -25.52 -7.22 10.13
C LEU A 26 -25.39 -5.83 9.49
N VAL A 27 -24.93 -5.77 8.24
CA VAL A 27 -24.79 -4.52 7.49
C VAL A 27 -26.07 -4.27 6.69
N LYS A 28 -26.70 -3.13 6.92
CA LYS A 28 -28.00 -2.77 6.35
C LYS A 28 -28.12 -1.29 6.11
N ARG A 29 -29.18 -0.91 5.42
CA ARG A 29 -29.48 0.49 5.10
C ARG A 29 -29.37 1.41 6.32
N GLY A 30 -28.65 2.53 6.15
CA GLY A 30 -28.34 3.51 7.17
C GLY A 30 -26.99 3.30 7.84
N LYS A 31 -26.34 2.11 7.69
CA LYS A 31 -24.99 1.89 8.19
C LYS A 31 -23.98 2.65 7.30
N ARG A 32 -22.86 3.06 7.89
CA ARG A 32 -21.76 3.76 7.24
C ARG A 32 -20.45 3.14 7.74
N GLY A 33 -19.41 3.21 6.91
CA GLY A 33 -18.06 2.74 7.26
C GLY A 33 -17.42 1.89 6.18
N ASN A 34 -16.22 1.39 6.48
CA ASN A 34 -15.41 0.61 5.53
C ASN A 34 -16.06 -0.72 5.18
N ASP A 35 -16.75 -1.37 6.12
CA ASP A 35 -17.53 -2.59 5.87
C ASP A 35 -18.64 -2.38 4.81
N VAL A 36 -19.23 -1.17 4.76
CA VAL A 36 -20.19 -0.79 3.73
C VAL A 36 -19.47 -0.58 2.39
N ARG A 37 -18.32 0.09 2.41
CA ARG A 37 -17.50 0.34 1.21
C ARG A 37 -17.05 -0.98 0.58
N GLU A 38 -16.51 -1.88 1.36
CA GLU A 38 -16.10 -3.23 0.90
C GLU A 38 -17.26 -3.98 0.23
N ILE A 39 -18.44 -3.96 0.84
CA ILE A 39 -19.64 -4.56 0.26
C ILE A 39 -20.00 -3.88 -1.06
N GLN A 40 -19.93 -2.55 -1.14
CA GLN A 40 -20.20 -1.80 -2.37
C GLN A 40 -19.20 -2.16 -3.47
N GLU A 41 -17.92 -2.26 -3.17
CA GLU A 41 -16.87 -2.65 -4.12
C GLU A 41 -17.11 -4.07 -4.68
N MET A 42 -17.42 -5.02 -3.80
CA MET A 42 -17.79 -6.37 -4.23
C MET A 42 -19.05 -6.40 -5.11
N LEU A 43 -20.03 -5.55 -4.83
CA LEU A 43 -21.23 -5.42 -5.65
C LEU A 43 -20.96 -4.75 -7.01
N ILE A 44 -20.07 -3.75 -7.03
CA ILE A 44 -19.62 -3.06 -8.25
C ILE A 44 -18.83 -4.02 -9.13
N SER A 45 -17.85 -4.73 -8.56
CA SER A 45 -17.03 -5.69 -9.30
C SER A 45 -17.85 -6.77 -9.97
N GLN A 46 -18.97 -7.17 -9.36
CA GLN A 46 -19.88 -8.19 -9.85
C GLN A 46 -21.05 -7.62 -10.68
N GLY A 47 -21.06 -6.30 -10.95
CA GLY A 47 -22.04 -5.65 -11.81
C GLY A 47 -23.42 -5.44 -11.19
N TYR A 48 -23.58 -5.60 -9.87
CA TYR A 48 -24.84 -5.36 -9.17
C TYR A 48 -25.05 -3.92 -8.77
N LEU A 49 -23.98 -3.15 -8.57
CA LEU A 49 -24.04 -1.74 -8.18
C LEU A 49 -23.39 -0.86 -9.26
N ASP A 50 -24.20 0.00 -9.89
CA ASP A 50 -23.74 1.06 -10.80
C ASP A 50 -23.71 2.38 -10.04
N ASP A 51 -22.75 2.50 -9.13
CA ASP A 51 -22.46 3.71 -8.31
C ASP A 51 -21.06 3.61 -7.73
N ARG A 52 -20.56 4.68 -7.08
CA ARG A 52 -19.29 4.63 -6.36
C ARG A 52 -19.46 3.95 -4.99
N ALA A 53 -18.37 3.36 -4.50
CA ALA A 53 -18.28 2.83 -3.14
C ALA A 53 -18.05 3.99 -2.16
N ASP A 54 -19.11 4.65 -1.72
CA ASP A 54 -19.09 5.84 -0.86
C ASP A 54 -19.10 5.52 0.64
N GLY A 55 -19.13 4.23 1.00
CA GLY A 55 -19.22 3.78 2.38
C GLY A 55 -20.57 4.09 3.04
N VAL A 56 -21.61 4.48 2.31
CA VAL A 56 -22.95 4.74 2.82
C VAL A 56 -23.94 3.72 2.31
N PHE A 57 -24.46 2.86 3.17
CA PHE A 57 -25.47 1.87 2.78
C PHE A 57 -26.82 2.57 2.49
N GLY A 58 -26.88 3.11 1.29
CA GLY A 58 -28.05 3.82 0.78
C GLY A 58 -29.08 2.88 0.12
N ARG A 59 -30.09 3.51 -0.53
CA ARG A 59 -31.14 2.79 -1.24
C ARG A 59 -30.59 1.99 -2.44
N LYS A 60 -29.59 2.53 -3.16
CA LYS A 60 -28.98 1.85 -4.30
C LYS A 60 -28.20 0.61 -3.85
N THR A 61 -27.43 0.72 -2.78
CA THR A 61 -26.71 -0.41 -2.17
C THR A 61 -27.67 -1.50 -1.71
N GLU A 62 -28.79 -1.15 -1.04
CA GLU A 62 -29.83 -2.09 -0.64
C GLU A 62 -30.44 -2.83 -1.85
N GLN A 63 -30.72 -2.12 -2.93
CA GLN A 63 -31.24 -2.72 -4.18
C GLN A 63 -30.23 -3.65 -4.84
N ALA A 64 -28.95 -3.29 -4.84
CA ALA A 64 -27.87 -4.12 -5.34
C ALA A 64 -27.73 -5.42 -4.52
N VAL A 65 -27.80 -5.33 -3.19
CA VAL A 65 -27.77 -6.50 -2.29
C VAL A 65 -28.96 -7.40 -2.56
N LEU A 66 -30.18 -6.87 -2.73
CA LEU A 66 -31.36 -7.66 -3.05
C LEU A 66 -31.21 -8.38 -4.39
N ALA A 67 -30.70 -7.70 -5.43
CA ALA A 67 -30.45 -8.32 -6.72
C ALA A 67 -29.42 -9.45 -6.62
N PHE A 68 -28.30 -9.20 -5.91
CA PHE A 68 -27.28 -10.20 -5.65
C PHE A 68 -27.86 -11.42 -4.91
N GLN A 69 -28.58 -11.20 -3.80
CA GLN A 69 -29.19 -12.28 -3.02
C GLN A 69 -30.11 -13.13 -3.87
N LYS A 70 -30.92 -12.51 -4.72
CA LYS A 70 -31.82 -13.20 -5.64
C LYS A 70 -31.08 -14.10 -6.62
N ASP A 71 -30.07 -13.57 -7.29
CA ASP A 71 -29.32 -14.31 -8.32
C ASP A 71 -28.47 -15.45 -7.73
N HIS A 72 -28.13 -15.36 -6.44
CA HIS A 72 -27.38 -16.38 -5.70
C HIS A 72 -28.26 -17.28 -4.82
N GLU A 73 -29.58 -17.27 -5.02
CA GLU A 73 -30.55 -18.09 -4.27
C GLU A 73 -30.45 -17.92 -2.74
N LEU A 74 -30.10 -16.71 -2.28
CA LEU A 74 -30.07 -16.33 -0.87
C LEU A 74 -31.41 -15.68 -0.47
N ASP A 75 -31.67 -15.59 0.84
CA ASP A 75 -32.83 -14.88 1.36
C ASP A 75 -32.78 -13.38 0.95
N GLU A 76 -33.76 -12.91 0.19
CA GLU A 76 -33.85 -11.53 -0.32
C GLU A 76 -34.22 -10.54 0.80
N THR A 77 -33.29 -10.28 1.72
CA THR A 77 -33.52 -9.43 2.89
C THR A 77 -33.03 -8.00 2.70
N GLY A 78 -32.16 -7.74 1.71
CA GLY A 78 -31.45 -6.48 1.55
C GLY A 78 -30.43 -6.20 2.68
N ILE A 79 -30.16 -7.21 3.50
CA ILE A 79 -29.23 -7.13 4.64
C ILE A 79 -28.03 -8.03 4.33
N VAL A 80 -26.83 -7.54 4.52
CA VAL A 80 -25.62 -8.33 4.39
C VAL A 80 -25.29 -8.94 5.74
N GLY A 81 -25.59 -10.21 5.91
CA GLY A 81 -25.12 -11.06 7.00
C GLY A 81 -24.00 -11.97 6.51
N THR A 82 -23.49 -12.82 7.38
CA THR A 82 -22.36 -13.72 7.10
C THR A 82 -22.55 -14.55 5.81
N GLY A 83 -23.75 -15.02 5.53
CA GLY A 83 -24.06 -15.80 4.32
C GLY A 83 -23.92 -14.96 3.03
N THR A 84 -24.53 -13.77 3.01
CA THR A 84 -24.45 -12.84 1.88
C THR A 84 -23.02 -12.34 1.68
N TYR A 85 -22.33 -11.98 2.75
CA TYR A 85 -20.94 -11.53 2.69
C TYR A 85 -19.99 -12.59 2.13
N ASN A 86 -20.09 -13.82 2.60
CA ASN A 86 -19.26 -14.92 2.08
C ASN A 86 -19.55 -15.22 0.61
N ALA A 87 -20.80 -15.08 0.17
CA ALA A 87 -21.16 -15.23 -1.23
C ALA A 87 -20.61 -14.09 -2.10
N LEU A 88 -20.68 -12.83 -1.61
CA LEU A 88 -20.08 -11.66 -2.26
C LEU A 88 -18.57 -11.83 -2.39
N LYS A 89 -17.89 -12.20 -1.31
CA LYS A 89 -16.43 -12.41 -1.31
C LYS A 89 -16.01 -13.53 -2.25
N LYS A 90 -16.76 -14.62 -2.29
CA LYS A 90 -16.52 -15.72 -3.22
C LYS A 90 -16.72 -15.29 -4.68
N GLY A 91 -17.79 -14.56 -4.99
CA GLY A 91 -18.06 -14.05 -6.34
C GLY A 91 -17.00 -13.03 -6.79
N ALA A 92 -16.55 -12.14 -5.90
CA ALA A 92 -15.45 -11.22 -6.16
C ALA A 92 -14.12 -11.96 -6.39
N ALA A 93 -13.84 -13.00 -5.61
CA ALA A 93 -12.66 -13.85 -5.79
C ALA A 93 -12.71 -14.66 -7.10
N GLU A 94 -13.89 -15.14 -7.49
CA GLU A 94 -14.09 -15.86 -8.77
C GLU A 94 -13.93 -14.92 -9.98
N GLN A 95 -14.38 -13.68 -9.90
CA GLN A 95 -14.15 -12.66 -10.94
C GLN A 95 -12.72 -12.11 -10.91
N GLY A 96 -12.14 -11.91 -9.75
CA GLY A 96 -10.71 -11.63 -9.59
C GLY A 96 -9.84 -12.77 -10.15
N ALA A 97 -10.30 -14.04 -10.02
CA ALA A 97 -9.64 -15.20 -10.61
C ALA A 97 -9.86 -15.28 -12.13
N GLU A 98 -10.99 -14.80 -12.67
CA GLU A 98 -11.20 -14.70 -14.12
C GLU A 98 -10.34 -13.60 -14.74
N THR A 99 -10.20 -12.44 -14.07
CA THR A 99 -9.24 -11.40 -14.48
C THR A 99 -7.80 -11.80 -14.23
N ALA A 100 -7.50 -12.58 -13.17
CA ALA A 100 -6.19 -13.14 -12.90
C ALA A 100 -5.84 -14.33 -13.80
N GLN A 101 -6.83 -15.11 -14.29
CA GLN A 101 -6.59 -16.17 -15.27
C GLN A 101 -6.26 -15.61 -16.66
N ASP A 102 -6.72 -14.43 -17.01
CA ASP A 102 -6.30 -13.73 -18.23
C ASP A 102 -4.89 -13.15 -18.14
N GLY A 103 -4.34 -12.94 -16.92
CA GLY A 103 -2.95 -12.53 -16.67
C GLY A 103 -1.99 -13.68 -16.39
N LYS A 104 -2.48 -14.90 -16.23
CA LYS A 104 -1.62 -16.08 -16.00
C LYS A 104 -0.97 -16.49 -17.32
N SER A 105 0.30 -16.11 -17.46
CA SER A 105 1.16 -16.53 -18.57
C SER A 105 1.39 -18.05 -18.52
N SER A 106 0.46 -18.79 -19.12
CA SER A 106 0.71 -20.14 -19.55
C SER A 106 1.33 -20.12 -20.95
N GLY A 107 2.52 -19.60 -21.12
CA GLY A 107 3.27 -19.61 -22.39
C GLY A 107 2.64 -18.80 -23.55
N GLY A 108 1.68 -17.90 -23.25
CA GLY A 108 1.08 -16.98 -24.19
C GLY A 108 1.74 -15.61 -24.16
N GLU A 109 1.76 -14.92 -25.29
CA GLU A 109 2.24 -13.55 -25.42
C GLU A 109 1.43 -12.61 -24.52
N ILE A 110 2.10 -11.75 -23.73
CA ILE A 110 1.44 -10.81 -22.82
C ILE A 110 0.71 -9.75 -23.68
N ASP A 111 -0.57 -9.55 -23.43
CA ASP A 111 -1.31 -8.40 -23.96
C ASP A 111 -0.98 -7.16 -23.11
N TYR A 112 0.08 -6.45 -23.50
CA TYR A 112 0.55 -5.26 -22.80
C TYR A 112 -0.52 -4.16 -22.69
N ALA A 113 -1.34 -4.01 -23.71
CA ALA A 113 -2.39 -2.97 -23.71
C ALA A 113 -3.48 -3.23 -22.67
N LYS A 114 -3.75 -4.51 -22.37
CA LYS A 114 -4.71 -4.92 -21.35
C LYS A 114 -4.10 -4.97 -19.96
N THR A 115 -2.86 -5.49 -19.86
CA THR A 115 -2.19 -5.74 -18.57
C THR A 115 -1.59 -4.46 -17.99
N PHE A 116 -1.06 -3.59 -18.84
CA PHE A 116 -0.35 -2.37 -18.49
C PHE A 116 -0.87 -1.15 -19.28
N PRO A 117 -2.15 -0.81 -19.15
CA PRO A 117 -2.77 0.26 -19.93
C PRO A 117 -2.13 1.64 -19.70
N SER A 118 -1.52 1.86 -18.54
CA SER A 118 -0.84 3.12 -18.17
C SER A 118 0.62 3.18 -18.62
N TRP A 119 1.16 2.11 -19.20
CA TRP A 119 2.53 2.05 -19.71
C TRP A 119 2.60 2.27 -21.21
N ASN A 120 3.73 2.79 -21.70
CA ASN A 120 4.08 2.74 -23.10
C ASN A 120 4.42 1.29 -23.47
N PRO A 121 3.81 0.71 -24.51
CA PRO A 121 4.02 -0.69 -24.86
C PRO A 121 5.44 -1.01 -25.33
N ASP A 122 6.19 0.02 -25.75
CA ASP A 122 7.58 -0.08 -26.20
C ASP A 122 8.59 0.20 -25.07
N SER A 123 8.14 0.31 -23.82
CA SER A 123 9.00 0.50 -22.65
C SER A 123 9.95 -0.67 -22.48
N ALA A 124 11.24 -0.38 -22.46
CA ALA A 124 12.28 -1.40 -22.26
C ALA A 124 12.24 -1.97 -20.85
N SER A 125 12.05 -1.13 -19.84
CA SER A 125 11.97 -1.52 -18.43
C SER A 125 10.79 -2.45 -18.17
N LEU A 126 9.64 -2.19 -18.78
CA LEU A 126 8.49 -3.10 -18.73
C LEU A 126 8.76 -4.42 -19.42
N GLY A 127 9.45 -4.40 -20.56
CA GLY A 127 9.88 -5.60 -21.29
C GLY A 127 10.82 -6.48 -20.44
N GLU A 128 11.77 -5.88 -19.74
CA GLU A 128 12.69 -6.58 -18.83
C GLU A 128 11.95 -7.22 -17.65
N LEU A 129 11.02 -6.48 -17.02
CA LEU A 129 10.18 -7.02 -15.96
C LEU A 129 9.35 -8.22 -16.42
N ALA A 130 8.70 -8.09 -17.58
CA ALA A 130 7.87 -9.15 -18.13
C ALA A 130 8.70 -10.39 -18.49
N ALA A 131 9.89 -10.21 -19.03
CA ALA A 131 10.83 -11.31 -19.32
C ALA A 131 11.29 -12.02 -18.04
N PHE A 132 11.63 -11.27 -16.99
CA PHE A 132 12.00 -11.82 -15.69
C PHE A 132 10.86 -12.64 -15.09
N VAL A 133 9.65 -12.08 -15.01
CA VAL A 133 8.48 -12.77 -14.47
C VAL A 133 8.17 -14.05 -15.28
N SER A 134 8.25 -13.97 -16.61
CA SER A 134 8.07 -15.15 -17.47
C SER A 134 9.10 -16.24 -17.18
N ALA A 135 10.38 -15.88 -17.01
CA ALA A 135 11.44 -16.84 -16.66
C ALA A 135 11.18 -17.50 -15.29
N CYS A 136 10.81 -16.70 -14.28
CA CYS A 136 10.51 -17.17 -12.92
C CYS A 136 9.28 -18.08 -12.84
N THR A 137 8.35 -17.96 -13.77
CA THR A 137 7.07 -18.70 -13.74
C THR A 137 7.02 -19.90 -14.68
N ASP A 138 7.88 -19.97 -15.67
CA ASP A 138 7.98 -21.12 -16.58
C ASP A 138 8.81 -22.26 -15.98
N LYS A 139 8.13 -23.36 -15.61
CA LYS A 139 8.76 -24.55 -15.03
C LYS A 139 9.83 -25.21 -15.92
N SER A 140 9.88 -24.87 -17.20
CA SER A 140 10.91 -25.36 -18.13
C SER A 140 12.15 -24.47 -18.20
N ASN A 141 12.08 -23.26 -17.62
CA ASN A 141 13.17 -22.30 -17.57
C ASN A 141 14.14 -22.63 -16.44
N ALA A 142 15.43 -22.34 -16.64
CA ALA A 142 16.49 -22.55 -15.63
C ALA A 142 16.31 -21.61 -14.42
N ASP A 143 15.69 -20.44 -14.63
CA ASP A 143 15.41 -19.42 -13.60
C ASP A 143 14.02 -19.60 -12.97
N TYR A 144 13.35 -20.75 -13.15
CA TYR A 144 12.07 -21.02 -12.51
C TYR A 144 12.20 -20.95 -10.98
N LEU A 145 11.27 -20.27 -10.36
CA LEU A 145 11.16 -20.15 -8.90
C LEU A 145 9.85 -20.79 -8.42
N ASP A 146 9.95 -21.50 -7.30
CA ASP A 146 8.72 -21.87 -6.59
C ASP A 146 7.98 -20.60 -6.11
N PRO A 147 6.64 -20.60 -6.05
CA PRO A 147 5.89 -19.41 -5.58
C PRO A 147 6.35 -18.87 -4.21
N ALA A 148 6.80 -19.72 -3.32
CA ALA A 148 7.32 -19.32 -2.01
C ALA A 148 8.65 -18.54 -2.05
N ASP A 149 9.32 -18.50 -3.20
CA ASP A 149 10.58 -17.77 -3.41
C ASP A 149 10.40 -16.56 -4.34
N ARG A 150 9.18 -16.32 -4.87
CA ARG A 150 8.84 -15.17 -5.69
C ARG A 150 8.46 -13.98 -4.81
N ILE A 151 9.44 -13.36 -4.18
CA ILE A 151 9.26 -12.23 -3.28
C ILE A 151 9.65 -10.94 -3.99
N ALA A 152 8.72 -9.98 -4.04
CA ALA A 152 8.92 -8.64 -4.57
C ALA A 152 8.72 -7.60 -3.47
N VAL A 153 9.66 -6.66 -3.34
CA VAL A 153 9.60 -5.58 -2.35
C VAL A 153 9.54 -4.22 -3.03
N PHE A 154 8.72 -3.34 -2.49
CA PHE A 154 8.50 -2.00 -3.02
C PHE A 154 8.72 -0.97 -1.91
N ASP A 155 9.43 0.10 -2.21
CA ASP A 155 9.28 1.35 -1.49
C ASP A 155 7.93 2.01 -1.80
N MET A 156 7.48 2.95 -0.98
CA MET A 156 6.19 3.62 -1.15
C MET A 156 6.34 4.99 -1.80
N ASP A 157 6.89 5.95 -1.07
CA ASP A 157 6.96 7.34 -1.48
C ASP A 157 7.92 7.53 -2.67
N GLY A 158 7.42 8.01 -3.81
CA GLY A 158 8.18 8.17 -5.03
C GLY A 158 8.36 6.89 -5.86
N THR A 159 7.97 5.73 -5.32
CA THR A 159 8.01 4.44 -6.02
C THR A 159 6.63 4.00 -6.48
N ILE A 160 5.62 4.02 -5.59
CA ILE A 160 4.23 3.68 -5.92
C ILE A 160 3.26 4.82 -5.61
N LEU A 161 3.68 5.79 -4.80
CA LEU A 161 2.91 6.95 -4.36
C LEU A 161 3.66 8.22 -4.72
N CYS A 162 2.96 9.31 -4.98
CA CYS A 162 3.53 10.64 -5.18
C CYS A 162 4.47 11.02 -4.03
N GLU A 163 5.73 11.27 -4.33
CA GLU A 163 6.73 11.60 -3.31
C GLU A 163 6.57 13.02 -2.79
N LYS A 164 6.27 13.96 -3.71
CA LYS A 164 6.30 15.39 -3.44
C LYS A 164 4.98 16.07 -3.78
N ALA A 165 4.05 15.99 -2.85
CA ALA A 165 2.80 16.68 -3.01
C ALA A 165 2.27 17.27 -1.69
N PRO A 166 2.87 18.35 -1.17
CA PRO A 166 4.13 19.01 -1.58
C PRO A 166 5.40 18.34 -1.03
N VAL A 167 5.26 17.47 -0.03
CA VAL A 167 6.31 16.68 0.65
C VAL A 167 5.77 15.29 0.96
N TYR A 168 6.51 14.45 1.67
CA TYR A 168 6.09 13.09 2.04
C TYR A 168 4.72 13.05 2.71
N VAL A 169 3.96 12.00 2.46
CA VAL A 169 2.56 11.89 2.91
C VAL A 169 2.37 11.97 4.41
N ASP A 170 3.30 11.45 5.21
CA ASP A 170 3.25 11.51 6.66
C ASP A 170 3.45 12.93 7.22
N TYR A 171 4.25 13.77 6.54
CA TYR A 171 4.31 15.19 6.85
C TYR A 171 3.01 15.90 6.52
N CYS A 172 2.41 15.61 5.37
CA CYS A 172 1.14 16.19 4.96
C CYS A 172 0.02 15.81 5.93
N LEU A 173 -0.03 14.56 6.37
CA LEU A 173 -0.94 14.05 7.38
C LEU A 173 -0.75 14.79 8.72
N THR A 174 0.50 14.97 9.16
CA THR A 174 0.81 15.64 10.43
C THR A 174 0.53 17.13 10.37
N MET A 175 0.84 17.81 9.25
CA MET A 175 0.44 19.21 9.02
C MET A 175 -1.07 19.38 9.12
N TYR A 176 -1.84 18.50 8.47
CA TYR A 176 -3.29 18.53 8.56
C TYR A 176 -3.77 18.34 10.01
N ARG A 177 -3.23 17.32 10.72
CA ARG A 177 -3.59 17.03 12.11
C ARG A 177 -3.36 18.22 13.04
N VAL A 178 -2.19 18.85 12.92
CA VAL A 178 -1.75 19.90 13.85
C VAL A 178 -2.34 21.26 13.52
N LEU A 179 -2.48 21.59 12.24
CA LEU A 179 -2.86 22.93 11.79
C LEU A 179 -4.31 23.08 11.39
N ASP A 180 -4.92 22.04 10.82
CA ASP A 180 -6.21 22.14 10.14
C ASP A 180 -7.31 21.27 10.79
N ASP A 181 -6.96 20.26 11.60
CA ASP A 181 -7.94 19.42 12.31
C ASP A 181 -8.43 20.11 13.59
N PRO A 182 -9.70 20.56 13.65
CA PRO A 182 -10.24 21.24 14.83
C PRO A 182 -10.43 20.30 16.04
N THR A 183 -10.30 19.00 15.86
CA THR A 183 -10.46 18.01 16.95
C THR A 183 -9.17 17.77 17.72
N TYR A 184 -8.03 18.18 17.17
CA TYR A 184 -6.73 18.07 17.83
C TYR A 184 -6.35 19.38 18.51
N ASN A 185 -5.97 19.29 19.77
CA ASN A 185 -5.53 20.45 20.54
C ASN A 185 -4.01 20.54 20.58
N ALA A 186 -3.41 20.89 19.44
CA ALA A 186 -1.97 21.02 19.29
C ALA A 186 -1.40 22.07 20.25
N THR A 187 -0.22 21.79 20.77
CA THR A 187 0.57 22.75 21.55
C THR A 187 1.06 23.91 20.66
N GLU A 188 1.50 25.01 21.29
CA GLU A 188 2.08 26.14 20.55
C GLU A 188 3.40 25.73 19.85
N GLU A 189 4.17 24.83 20.45
CA GLU A 189 5.41 24.29 19.90
C GLU A 189 5.15 23.46 18.64
N GLU A 190 4.20 22.52 18.68
CA GLU A 190 3.79 21.73 17.52
C GLU A 190 3.27 22.60 16.38
N ARG A 191 2.42 23.61 16.68
CA ARG A 191 1.91 24.53 15.67
C ARG A 191 3.03 25.29 14.99
N ASN A 192 3.91 25.91 15.79
CA ASN A 192 5.04 26.68 15.25
C ASN A 192 5.97 25.82 14.38
N ALA A 193 6.21 24.56 14.78
CA ALA A 193 7.00 23.63 13.99
C ALA A 193 6.31 23.28 12.66
N MET A 194 5.03 22.93 12.71
CA MET A 194 4.30 22.56 11.50
C MET A 194 4.02 23.75 10.56
N GLU A 195 3.89 24.98 11.08
CA GLU A 195 3.81 26.19 10.24
C GLU A 195 5.11 26.40 9.45
N GLN A 196 6.29 26.17 10.06
CA GLN A 196 7.57 26.25 9.36
C GLN A 196 7.69 25.14 8.30
N VAL A 197 7.28 23.90 8.63
CA VAL A 197 7.25 22.79 7.66
C VAL A 197 6.35 23.15 6.48
N ARG A 198 5.15 23.67 6.75
CA ARG A 198 4.19 24.06 5.71
C ARG A 198 4.71 25.20 4.83
N GLU A 199 5.35 26.21 5.42
CA GLU A 199 5.94 27.31 4.67
C GLU A 199 6.98 26.80 3.65
N HIS A 200 7.94 25.97 4.08
CA HIS A 200 8.95 25.42 3.18
C HIS A 200 8.36 24.45 2.16
N ALA A 201 7.44 23.60 2.58
CA ALA A 201 6.76 22.68 1.68
C ALA A 201 6.01 23.41 0.56
N TYR A 202 5.35 24.53 0.87
CA TYR A 202 4.52 25.27 -0.09
C TYR A 202 5.29 26.28 -0.95
N THR A 203 6.48 26.70 -0.54
CA THR A 203 7.31 27.64 -1.27
C THR A 203 8.45 27.00 -2.03
N GLU A 204 9.03 25.95 -1.49
CA GLU A 204 10.24 25.32 -2.03
C GLU A 204 9.99 23.87 -2.49
N GLY A 205 8.90 23.24 -2.07
CA GLY A 205 8.62 21.81 -2.31
C GLY A 205 9.65 20.91 -1.64
N GLU A 206 10.24 21.37 -0.54
CA GLU A 206 11.29 20.69 0.19
C GLU A 206 10.87 20.37 1.63
N THR A 207 11.39 19.27 2.14
CA THR A 207 11.16 18.87 3.52
C THR A 207 12.04 19.71 4.44
N PHE A 208 11.43 20.39 5.41
CA PHE A 208 12.09 21.18 6.43
C PHE A 208 12.10 20.44 7.77
N HIS A 209 13.21 20.50 8.47
CA HIS A 209 13.37 19.93 9.80
C HIS A 209 13.49 21.07 10.84
N PRO A 210 12.44 21.35 11.63
CA PRO A 210 12.50 22.35 12.68
C PRO A 210 13.60 22.04 13.70
N GLU A 211 14.32 23.07 14.20
CA GLU A 211 15.35 22.87 15.24
C GLU A 211 14.73 22.28 16.51
N GLY A 212 15.28 21.15 16.97
CA GLY A 212 14.90 20.50 18.24
C GLY A 212 13.73 19.51 18.15
N LEU A 213 13.06 19.42 17.01
CA LEU A 213 12.00 18.44 16.78
C LEU A 213 12.34 17.69 15.49
N CYS A 214 12.55 16.38 15.57
CA CYS A 214 12.62 15.58 14.36
C CYS A 214 11.21 15.28 13.83
N LYS A 215 11.11 14.98 12.55
CA LYS A 215 9.87 14.57 11.88
C LYS A 215 9.12 13.52 12.69
N ASP A 216 9.86 12.52 13.05
CA ASP A 216 9.34 11.30 13.65
C ASP A 216 8.75 11.57 15.04
N ASP A 217 9.34 12.50 15.80
CA ASP A 217 8.78 12.93 17.08
C ASP A 217 7.44 13.67 16.92
N LEU A 218 7.30 14.46 15.85
CA LEU A 218 6.06 15.19 15.56
C LEU A 218 4.93 14.27 15.09
N VAL A 219 5.25 13.32 14.21
CA VAL A 219 4.27 12.29 13.78
C VAL A 219 3.83 11.48 14.99
N ALA A 220 4.77 10.98 15.79
CA ALA A 220 4.45 10.20 16.98
C ALA A 220 3.62 10.98 17.99
N SER A 221 3.95 12.24 18.29
CA SER A 221 3.22 13.04 19.29
C SER A 221 1.80 13.38 18.83
N ALA A 222 1.62 13.72 17.55
CA ALA A 222 0.32 14.11 17.01
C ALA A 222 -0.73 12.99 17.05
N PHE A 223 -0.30 11.73 17.07
CA PHE A 223 -1.17 10.55 17.05
C PHE A 223 -1.04 9.65 18.28
N ALA A 224 -0.20 10.04 19.25
CA ALA A 224 -0.06 9.30 20.50
C ALA A 224 -1.39 9.14 21.21
N GLY A 225 -1.62 7.97 21.77
CA GLY A 225 -2.84 7.62 22.52
C GLY A 225 -4.00 7.14 21.65
N MET A 226 -3.86 7.13 20.32
CA MET A 226 -4.80 6.43 19.44
C MET A 226 -4.52 4.92 19.44
N THR A 227 -5.56 4.11 19.28
CA THR A 227 -5.34 2.71 18.89
C THR A 227 -4.85 2.64 17.44
N PRO A 228 -4.18 1.56 17.02
CA PRO A 228 -3.80 1.37 15.61
C PRO A 228 -5.00 1.46 14.66
N GLU A 229 -6.16 0.97 15.07
CA GLU A 229 -7.40 1.00 14.30
C GLU A 229 -7.95 2.43 14.15
N GLU A 230 -7.92 3.22 15.22
CA GLU A 230 -8.32 4.64 15.19
C GLU A 230 -7.39 5.44 14.29
N PHE A 231 -6.08 5.22 14.41
CA PHE A 231 -5.10 5.92 13.59
C PHE A 231 -5.24 5.55 12.10
N ARG A 232 -5.38 4.26 11.75
CA ARG A 232 -5.63 3.86 10.37
C ARG A 232 -6.90 4.48 9.80
N SER A 233 -7.98 4.51 10.59
CA SER A 233 -9.22 5.15 10.17
C SER A 233 -9.02 6.64 9.90
N TYR A 234 -8.22 7.30 10.73
CA TYR A 234 -7.86 8.72 10.55
C TYR A 234 -7.05 8.93 9.27
N VAL A 235 -6.05 8.08 9.00
CA VAL A 235 -5.23 8.14 7.77
C VAL A 235 -6.09 7.95 6.53
N VAL A 236 -7.00 6.97 6.53
CA VAL A 236 -7.92 6.73 5.41
C VAL A 236 -8.83 7.93 5.19
N ASP A 237 -9.39 8.49 6.27
CA ASP A 237 -10.28 9.65 6.19
C ASP A 237 -9.54 10.89 5.63
N PHE A 238 -8.32 11.15 6.09
CA PHE A 238 -7.44 12.17 5.53
C PHE A 238 -7.16 11.91 4.04
N ALA A 239 -6.71 10.71 3.70
CA ALA A 239 -6.30 10.38 2.34
C ALA A 239 -7.46 10.47 1.34
N ASP A 240 -8.66 10.08 1.73
CA ASP A 240 -9.82 10.08 0.84
C ASP A 240 -10.49 11.46 0.69
N ASN A 241 -10.33 12.36 1.67
CA ASN A 241 -11.05 13.63 1.71
C ASN A 241 -10.16 14.87 1.58
N THR A 242 -8.82 14.73 1.60
CA THR A 242 -7.90 15.86 1.47
C THR A 242 -7.30 15.88 0.08
N GLU A 243 -7.43 17.01 -0.61
CA GLU A 243 -6.80 17.23 -1.92
C GLU A 243 -5.28 17.37 -1.77
N VAL A 244 -4.56 16.81 -2.73
CA VAL A 244 -3.11 16.90 -2.79
C VAL A 244 -2.69 18.31 -3.18
N VAL A 245 -1.89 18.94 -2.36
CA VAL A 245 -1.37 20.29 -2.66
C VAL A 245 -0.42 20.22 -3.86
N GLY A 246 -0.61 21.11 -4.81
CA GLY A 246 0.16 21.12 -6.06
C GLY A 246 -0.46 20.33 -7.21
N PHE A 247 -1.61 19.72 -6.97
CA PHE A 247 -2.42 19.06 -8.00
C PHE A 247 -3.89 19.48 -7.89
N SER A 248 -4.63 19.35 -8.98
CA SER A 248 -6.09 19.46 -8.99
C SER A 248 -6.72 18.12 -9.36
N GLY A 249 -7.90 17.85 -8.80
CA GLY A 249 -8.67 16.64 -9.10
C GLY A 249 -8.11 15.36 -8.51
N MET A 250 -7.27 15.44 -7.48
CA MET A 250 -6.63 14.30 -6.84
C MET A 250 -6.60 14.46 -5.31
N THR A 251 -7.05 13.44 -4.59
CA THR A 251 -6.83 13.31 -3.14
C THR A 251 -5.57 12.48 -2.85
N TYR A 252 -5.07 12.51 -1.60
CA TYR A 252 -3.93 11.68 -1.22
C TYR A 252 -4.19 10.19 -1.45
N GLY A 253 -5.41 9.71 -1.26
CA GLY A 253 -5.80 8.34 -1.55
C GLY A 253 -5.78 7.98 -3.05
N GLN A 254 -5.72 8.96 -3.93
CA GLN A 254 -5.65 8.80 -5.39
C GLN A 254 -4.25 9.07 -5.95
N SER A 255 -3.30 9.50 -5.11
CA SER A 255 -1.95 9.90 -5.53
C SER A 255 -0.99 8.73 -5.80
N PHE A 256 -1.52 7.54 -6.00
CA PHE A 256 -0.72 6.37 -6.39
C PHE A 256 -0.44 6.37 -7.89
N TYR A 257 0.78 6.01 -8.26
CA TYR A 257 1.21 5.85 -9.64
C TYR A 257 0.51 4.64 -10.27
N LYS A 258 -0.45 4.88 -11.14
CA LYS A 258 -1.20 3.82 -11.82
C LYS A 258 -0.31 2.77 -12.48
N PRO A 259 0.78 3.14 -13.19
CA PRO A 259 1.68 2.16 -13.77
C PRO A 259 2.27 1.19 -12.76
N MET A 260 2.63 1.66 -11.57
CA MET A 260 3.23 0.81 -10.53
C MET A 260 2.19 -0.07 -9.84
N ILE A 261 0.95 0.38 -9.71
CA ILE A 261 -0.16 -0.46 -9.23
C ILE A 261 -0.48 -1.57 -10.23
N GLU A 262 -0.34 -1.32 -11.54
CA GLU A 262 -0.44 -2.36 -12.58
C GLU A 262 0.68 -3.40 -12.46
N VAL A 263 1.91 -2.98 -12.15
CA VAL A 263 3.03 -3.87 -11.85
C VAL A 263 2.73 -4.76 -10.64
N ILE A 264 2.28 -4.17 -9.53
CA ILE A 264 1.89 -4.93 -8.32
C ILE A 264 0.80 -5.97 -8.68
N SER A 265 -0.23 -5.55 -9.40
CA SER A 265 -1.31 -6.45 -9.83
C SER A 265 -0.80 -7.58 -10.71
N TYR A 266 0.10 -7.28 -11.65
CA TYR A 266 0.72 -8.27 -12.52
C TYR A 266 1.59 -9.27 -11.75
N LEU A 267 2.39 -8.81 -10.81
CA LEU A 267 3.22 -9.67 -9.98
C LEU A 267 2.35 -10.61 -9.12
N LYS A 268 1.32 -10.09 -8.47
CA LYS A 268 0.36 -10.90 -7.69
C LYS A 268 -0.34 -11.94 -8.56
N ALA A 269 -0.73 -11.60 -9.79
CA ALA A 269 -1.34 -12.53 -10.74
C ALA A 269 -0.39 -13.66 -11.19
N ASN A 270 0.93 -13.46 -11.01
CA ASN A 270 1.98 -14.43 -11.29
C ASN A 270 2.54 -15.11 -10.03
N ASP A 271 1.74 -15.14 -8.95
CA ASP A 271 2.04 -15.77 -7.67
C ASP A 271 3.30 -15.19 -6.98
N PHE A 272 3.58 -13.88 -7.16
CA PHE A 272 4.59 -13.18 -6.37
C PHE A 272 4.01 -12.70 -5.05
N ASP A 273 4.77 -12.86 -3.99
CA ASP A 273 4.52 -12.34 -2.67
C ASP A 273 5.03 -10.88 -2.60
N VAL A 274 4.09 -9.91 -2.54
CA VAL A 274 4.39 -8.48 -2.64
C VAL A 274 4.40 -7.84 -1.26
N TRP A 275 5.49 -7.16 -0.93
CA TRP A 275 5.73 -6.49 0.34
C TRP A 275 6.05 -5.01 0.14
N MET A 276 5.58 -4.18 1.05
CA MET A 276 5.98 -2.78 1.16
C MET A 276 7.13 -2.63 2.14
N VAL A 277 8.14 -1.83 1.79
CA VAL A 277 9.32 -1.57 2.61
C VAL A 277 9.61 -0.07 2.61
N SER A 278 9.09 0.67 3.58
CA SER A 278 9.05 2.13 3.57
C SER A 278 9.70 2.75 4.80
N ALA A 279 10.26 3.94 4.65
CA ALA A 279 10.72 4.77 5.76
C ALA A 279 9.57 5.58 6.42
N CYS A 280 8.39 5.57 5.83
CA CYS A 280 7.19 6.15 6.40
C CYS A 280 6.73 5.35 7.63
N GLU A 281 5.87 5.94 8.46
CA GLU A 281 5.29 5.28 9.63
C GLU A 281 4.41 4.08 9.20
N ARG A 282 4.51 2.95 9.92
CA ARG A 282 3.95 1.66 9.54
C ARG A 282 2.43 1.65 9.37
N GLU A 283 1.70 2.26 10.29
CA GLU A 283 0.23 2.29 10.21
C GLU A 283 -0.28 3.21 9.09
N VAL A 284 0.49 4.27 8.76
CA VAL A 284 0.22 5.10 7.58
C VAL A 284 0.37 4.27 6.30
N VAL A 285 1.48 3.53 6.17
CA VAL A 285 1.69 2.66 5.01
C VAL A 285 0.59 1.61 4.91
N ARG A 286 0.27 0.91 6.00
CA ARG A 286 -0.78 -0.10 6.07
C ARG A 286 -2.15 0.43 5.64
N ALA A 287 -2.53 1.60 6.15
CA ALA A 287 -3.80 2.24 5.82
C ALA A 287 -3.90 2.64 4.34
N LEU A 288 -2.79 3.09 3.75
CA LEU A 288 -2.76 3.55 2.37
C LEU A 288 -2.74 2.41 1.36
N VAL A 289 -1.99 1.31 1.62
CA VAL A 289 -1.79 0.23 0.65
C VAL A 289 -2.84 -0.89 0.72
N GLU A 290 -3.64 -0.96 1.78
CA GLU A 290 -4.74 -1.93 1.93
C GLU A 290 -5.71 -1.89 0.73
N ARG A 291 -5.92 -0.70 0.15
CA ARG A 291 -6.76 -0.50 -1.05
C ARG A 291 -6.29 -1.23 -2.31
N TYR A 292 -5.06 -1.74 -2.31
CA TYR A 292 -4.46 -2.53 -3.40
C TYR A 292 -4.26 -3.99 -3.03
N ASP A 293 -5.01 -4.48 -2.03
CA ASP A 293 -4.95 -5.85 -1.50
C ASP A 293 -3.52 -6.26 -1.07
N ILE A 294 -2.74 -5.33 -0.54
CA ILE A 294 -1.49 -5.64 0.15
C ILE A 294 -1.84 -5.99 1.59
N PRO A 295 -1.55 -7.21 2.04
CA PRO A 295 -1.93 -7.63 3.38
C PRO A 295 -1.28 -6.77 4.47
N TYR A 296 -1.98 -6.58 5.56
CA TYR A 296 -1.55 -5.78 6.70
C TYR A 296 -0.18 -6.20 7.27
N ASP A 297 0.11 -7.49 7.24
CA ASP A 297 1.37 -8.09 7.68
C ASP A 297 2.48 -8.06 6.62
N HIS A 298 2.17 -7.61 5.39
CA HIS A 298 3.15 -7.42 4.31
C HIS A 298 3.72 -6.00 4.24
N VAL A 299 3.76 -5.31 5.38
CA VAL A 299 4.31 -3.95 5.50
C VAL A 299 5.45 -3.92 6.50
N ILE A 300 6.64 -3.65 6.00
CA ILE A 300 7.87 -3.39 6.75
C ILE A 300 8.13 -1.90 6.68
N ALA A 301 8.05 -1.21 7.81
CA ALA A 301 8.15 0.25 7.83
C ALA A 301 8.70 0.75 9.16
N THR A 302 8.84 2.06 9.31
CA THR A 302 9.27 2.66 10.57
C THR A 302 8.17 2.49 11.61
N ASP A 303 8.53 1.96 12.78
CA ASP A 303 7.60 1.70 13.86
C ASP A 303 7.55 2.85 14.87
N VAL A 304 6.36 3.18 15.34
CA VAL A 304 6.17 3.88 16.61
C VAL A 304 6.12 2.86 17.76
N PRO A 305 6.48 3.22 18.99
CA PRO A 305 6.25 2.35 20.13
C PRO A 305 4.76 2.09 20.34
N TYR A 306 4.43 0.87 20.70
CA TYR A 306 3.09 0.52 21.17
C TYR A 306 3.09 0.36 22.68
N VAL A 307 2.11 0.93 23.36
CA VAL A 307 1.99 0.91 24.81
C VAL A 307 0.61 0.43 25.23
N ALA A 308 0.52 -0.34 26.32
CA ALA A 308 -0.77 -0.66 26.91
C ALA A 308 -1.39 0.60 27.55
N SER A 309 -2.70 0.79 27.42
CA SER A 309 -3.39 2.00 27.90
C SER A 309 -3.29 2.23 29.41
N GLY A 310 -3.11 1.17 30.18
CA GLY A 310 -2.89 1.24 31.62
C GLY A 310 -1.43 1.44 32.03
N ASN A 311 -0.50 1.28 31.10
CA ASN A 311 0.95 1.44 31.40
C ASN A 311 1.37 2.89 31.23
N SER A 312 1.70 3.57 32.32
CA SER A 312 2.13 4.96 32.33
C SER A 312 3.65 5.16 32.53
N GLU A 313 4.36 4.18 33.08
CA GLU A 313 5.75 4.40 33.51
C GLU A 313 6.63 3.13 33.49
N GLU A 314 6.07 1.93 33.33
CA GLU A 314 6.83 0.69 33.39
C GLU A 314 7.39 0.31 32.01
N ALA A 315 8.52 -0.39 32.00
CA ALA A 315 9.03 -0.97 30.76
C ALA A 315 8.03 -2.01 30.22
N ALA A 316 7.89 -2.11 28.90
CA ALA A 316 6.87 -2.96 28.29
C ALA A 316 7.00 -4.43 28.66
N ASP A 317 8.22 -4.91 28.98
CA ASP A 317 8.50 -6.28 29.44
C ASP A 317 8.26 -6.50 30.94
N GLU A 318 7.96 -5.46 31.69
CA GLU A 318 7.65 -5.50 33.13
C GLU A 318 6.14 -5.33 33.40
N TYR A 319 5.39 -4.74 32.44
CA TYR A 319 3.97 -4.47 32.59
C TYR A 319 3.11 -5.64 32.07
N ASN A 320 2.12 -6.05 32.86
CA ASN A 320 1.12 -7.04 32.46
C ASN A 320 -0.22 -6.36 32.14
N MET A 321 -0.56 -6.32 30.88
CA MET A 321 -1.79 -5.75 30.36
C MET A 321 -3.04 -6.44 30.91
N GLU A 322 -4.03 -5.68 31.36
CA GLU A 322 -5.34 -6.18 31.82
C GLU A 322 -6.29 -6.39 30.62
N LYS A 323 -7.41 -7.08 30.83
CA LYS A 323 -8.32 -7.51 29.75
C LYS A 323 -9.12 -6.39 29.10
N ASP A 324 -9.30 -5.30 29.80
CA ASP A 324 -10.05 -4.12 29.41
C ASP A 324 -9.15 -2.96 28.95
N GLU A 325 -7.88 -3.22 28.81
CA GLU A 325 -6.91 -2.29 28.24
C GLU A 325 -6.72 -2.52 26.77
N GLU A 326 -6.27 -1.47 26.09
CA GLU A 326 -5.99 -1.45 24.67
C GLU A 326 -4.50 -1.17 24.39
N ILE A 327 -4.04 -1.48 23.20
CA ILE A 327 -2.71 -1.08 22.74
C ILE A 327 -2.87 0.27 22.02
N LEU A 328 -2.05 1.22 22.42
CA LEU A 328 -2.04 2.59 21.90
C LEU A 328 -0.72 2.91 21.23
N LEU A 329 -0.75 3.84 20.29
CA LEU A 329 0.48 4.45 19.77
C LEU A 329 1.11 5.28 20.88
N GLY A 330 2.41 5.09 21.08
CA GLY A 330 3.20 5.81 22.07
C GLY A 330 4.14 6.86 21.46
N THR A 331 4.96 7.47 22.30
CA THR A 331 6.03 8.42 21.95
C THR A 331 7.30 8.04 22.71
N PRO A 332 8.51 8.34 22.22
CA PRO A 332 8.87 8.84 20.88
C PRO A 332 8.81 7.74 19.82
N LEU A 333 9.08 8.10 18.57
CA LEU A 333 9.17 7.13 17.47
C LEU A 333 10.24 6.08 17.78
N ALA A 334 10.06 4.89 17.22
CA ALA A 334 10.95 3.77 17.48
C ALA A 334 12.41 4.06 17.10
N GLU A 335 13.32 3.42 17.82
CA GLU A 335 14.76 3.50 17.59
C GLU A 335 15.21 2.92 16.23
N VAL A 336 14.30 2.31 15.45
CA VAL A 336 14.61 1.61 14.19
C VAL A 336 13.87 2.25 13.03
N GLU A 337 14.54 3.22 12.40
CA GLU A 337 14.11 3.77 11.13
C GLU A 337 14.27 2.74 10.00
N CYS A 338 13.23 2.53 9.20
CA CYS A 338 13.25 1.63 8.04
C CYS A 338 13.76 2.34 6.78
N GLY A 339 14.96 2.93 6.88
CA GLY A 339 15.66 3.61 5.79
C GLY A 339 17.01 2.97 5.47
N LYS A 340 17.50 3.14 4.24
CA LYS A 340 18.83 2.66 3.81
C LYS A 340 19.06 1.18 4.19
N SER A 341 20.09 0.89 4.99
CA SER A 341 20.38 -0.48 5.45
C SER A 341 19.35 -1.03 6.44
N GLY A 342 18.49 -0.20 7.00
CA GLY A 342 17.33 -0.61 7.80
C GLY A 342 16.31 -1.41 6.97
N LYS A 343 16.14 -1.08 5.67
CA LYS A 343 15.24 -1.82 4.77
C LYS A 343 15.62 -3.30 4.63
N PRO A 344 16.84 -3.70 4.20
CA PRO A 344 17.21 -5.11 4.18
C PRO A 344 17.25 -5.76 5.56
N ALA A 345 17.54 -5.02 6.62
CA ALA A 345 17.45 -5.55 7.99
C ALA A 345 15.99 -5.88 8.39
N GLY A 346 15.04 -5.05 8.00
CA GLY A 346 13.61 -5.31 8.16
C GLY A 346 13.16 -6.52 7.34
N ILE A 347 13.56 -6.59 6.08
CA ILE A 347 13.26 -7.72 5.18
C ILE A 347 13.70 -9.05 5.80
N ILE A 348 14.95 -9.17 6.24
CA ILE A 348 15.42 -10.43 6.81
C ILE A 348 14.76 -10.75 8.15
N ARG A 349 14.36 -9.75 8.93
CA ARG A 349 13.70 -9.94 10.23
C ARG A 349 12.26 -10.43 10.06
N GLU A 350 11.50 -9.87 9.09
CA GLU A 350 10.07 -10.10 8.97
C GLU A 350 9.73 -11.15 7.88
N ILE A 351 10.45 -11.18 6.77
CA ILE A 351 10.26 -12.18 5.70
C ILE A 351 11.14 -13.42 5.92
N GLY A 352 12.37 -13.23 6.40
CA GLY A 352 13.34 -14.31 6.59
C GLY A 352 14.01 -14.82 5.32
N LYS A 353 13.69 -14.25 4.15
CA LYS A 353 14.23 -14.57 2.84
C LYS A 353 14.68 -13.30 2.11
N ARG A 354 15.56 -13.45 1.12
CA ARG A 354 15.89 -12.37 0.20
C ARG A 354 14.83 -12.27 -0.91
N PRO A 355 14.39 -11.07 -1.24
CA PRO A 355 13.54 -10.86 -2.41
C PRO A 355 14.31 -11.14 -3.71
N VAL A 356 13.58 -11.38 -4.77
CA VAL A 356 14.12 -11.49 -6.13
C VAL A 356 13.81 -10.27 -6.98
N LEU A 357 12.88 -9.42 -6.52
CA LEU A 357 12.56 -8.13 -7.12
C LEU A 357 12.57 -7.04 -6.05
N ALA A 358 13.16 -5.89 -6.35
CA ALA A 358 13.06 -4.70 -5.53
C ALA A 358 12.83 -3.47 -6.40
N PHE A 359 11.94 -2.59 -5.91
CA PHE A 359 11.57 -1.34 -6.56
C PHE A 359 11.79 -0.17 -5.59
N GLY A 360 12.51 0.85 -6.04
CA GLY A 360 12.81 2.05 -5.26
C GLY A 360 12.94 3.27 -6.15
N ASN A 361 13.18 4.47 -5.56
CA ASN A 361 13.30 5.74 -6.29
C ASN A 361 14.37 6.68 -5.73
N SER A 362 14.93 6.37 -4.59
CA SER A 362 15.84 7.28 -3.87
C SER A 362 17.06 6.58 -3.30
N SER A 363 18.03 7.36 -2.83
CA SER A 363 19.20 6.82 -2.13
C SER A 363 18.86 6.03 -0.86
N GLY A 364 17.63 6.18 -0.35
CA GLY A 364 17.09 5.39 0.75
C GLY A 364 16.90 3.92 0.41
N ASP A 365 16.80 3.59 -0.90
CA ASP A 365 16.44 2.26 -1.41
C ASP A 365 17.63 1.47 -1.93
N TYR A 366 18.78 2.13 -2.18
CA TYR A 366 19.96 1.46 -2.77
C TYR A 366 20.32 0.16 -2.06
N SER A 367 20.25 0.15 -0.72
CA SER A 367 20.56 -1.05 0.05
C SER A 367 19.54 -2.17 -0.16
N MET A 368 18.26 -1.82 -0.35
CA MET A 368 17.19 -2.79 -0.61
C MET A 368 17.33 -3.38 -2.02
N VAL A 369 17.57 -2.54 -3.01
CA VAL A 369 17.77 -2.97 -4.41
C VAL A 369 19.00 -3.86 -4.53
N ASN A 370 20.12 -3.44 -3.98
CA ASN A 370 21.35 -4.25 -3.93
C ASN A 370 21.15 -5.56 -3.16
N TYR A 371 20.29 -5.57 -2.14
CA TYR A 371 20.00 -6.77 -1.38
C TYR A 371 19.24 -7.80 -2.21
N ALA A 372 18.31 -7.37 -3.05
CA ALA A 372 17.58 -8.24 -3.96
C ALA A 372 18.50 -8.78 -5.09
N GLU A 373 19.24 -7.91 -5.78
CA GLU A 373 20.16 -8.33 -6.84
C GLU A 373 21.29 -9.25 -6.35
N GLY A 374 21.77 -8.97 -5.14
CA GLY A 374 22.78 -9.81 -4.50
C GLY A 374 22.24 -11.13 -3.94
N ASN A 375 21.06 -11.61 -4.35
CA ASN A 375 20.51 -12.88 -3.88
C ASN A 375 21.42 -14.05 -4.28
N PRO A 376 21.96 -14.84 -3.31
CA PRO A 376 22.93 -15.89 -3.61
C PRO A 376 22.29 -17.18 -4.14
N GLU A 377 20.98 -17.31 -4.05
CA GLU A 377 20.25 -18.53 -4.40
C GLU A 377 19.51 -18.40 -5.73
N HIS A 378 19.10 -17.16 -6.09
CA HIS A 378 18.27 -16.88 -7.24
C HIS A 378 18.76 -15.64 -8.00
N THR A 379 18.46 -15.56 -9.28
CA THR A 379 18.63 -14.33 -10.05
C THR A 379 17.71 -13.27 -9.48
N GLY A 380 18.26 -12.12 -9.08
CA GLY A 380 17.49 -10.96 -8.60
C GLY A 380 17.58 -9.80 -9.59
N MET A 381 16.57 -8.92 -9.57
CA MET A 381 16.54 -7.67 -10.35
C MET A 381 16.11 -6.48 -9.50
N GLY A 382 16.78 -5.37 -9.78
CA GLY A 382 16.48 -4.07 -9.19
C GLY A 382 15.85 -3.11 -10.19
N PHE A 383 14.75 -2.49 -9.80
CA PHE A 383 14.07 -1.45 -10.59
C PHE A 383 14.12 -0.13 -9.84
N PHE A 384 14.37 0.93 -10.57
CA PHE A 384 14.49 2.27 -9.99
C PHE A 384 13.64 3.27 -10.73
N VAL A 385 12.61 3.81 -10.07
CA VAL A 385 11.71 4.81 -10.62
C VAL A 385 12.42 6.15 -10.62
N VAL A 386 12.58 6.73 -11.80
CA VAL A 386 13.22 8.02 -12.02
C VAL A 386 12.15 9.07 -12.29
N CYS A 387 12.02 10.04 -11.38
CA CYS A 387 11.07 11.14 -11.51
C CYS A 387 11.66 12.24 -12.44
N ASP A 388 11.61 11.96 -13.73
CA ASP A 388 12.09 12.83 -14.82
C ASP A 388 10.97 13.60 -15.55
N ASP A 389 9.71 13.43 -15.12
CA ASP A 389 8.56 14.13 -15.69
C ASP A 389 8.34 15.47 -14.99
N THR A 390 8.65 16.56 -15.68
CA THR A 390 8.48 17.92 -15.17
C THR A 390 7.13 18.54 -15.53
N GLU A 391 6.34 17.90 -16.41
CA GLU A 391 5.04 18.40 -16.84
C GLU A 391 3.91 17.82 -15.99
N ARG A 392 3.93 16.51 -15.77
CA ARG A 392 2.85 15.76 -15.09
C ARG A 392 3.15 15.47 -13.62
N GLU A 393 4.44 15.61 -13.22
CA GLU A 393 4.94 15.36 -11.87
C GLU A 393 5.94 16.46 -11.46
N TYR A 394 6.30 16.50 -10.19
CA TYR A 394 7.34 17.39 -9.64
C TYR A 394 8.74 16.80 -9.85
N GLY A 395 9.02 16.34 -11.07
CA GLY A 395 10.31 15.81 -11.46
C GLY A 395 11.41 16.88 -11.52
N SER A 396 12.65 16.43 -11.48
CA SER A 396 13.84 17.26 -11.60
C SER A 396 14.80 16.62 -12.60
N GLU A 397 15.12 17.33 -13.69
CA GLU A 397 16.09 16.87 -14.70
C GLU A 397 17.48 16.64 -14.09
N GLU A 398 17.90 17.48 -13.14
CA GLU A 398 19.19 17.36 -12.46
C GLU A 398 19.24 16.10 -11.60
N LYS A 399 18.24 15.88 -10.73
CA LYS A 399 18.15 14.66 -9.89
C LYS A 399 17.97 13.41 -10.73
N ALA A 400 17.19 13.49 -11.79
CA ALA A 400 16.99 12.37 -12.70
C ALA A 400 18.31 11.97 -13.39
N ALA A 401 19.14 12.94 -13.79
CA ALA A 401 20.47 12.67 -14.35
C ALA A 401 21.38 11.98 -13.32
N GLU A 402 21.42 12.46 -12.09
CA GLU A 402 22.18 11.84 -10.98
C GLU A 402 21.73 10.40 -10.73
N TYR A 403 20.43 10.15 -10.67
CA TYR A 403 19.91 8.80 -10.45
C TYR A 403 20.17 7.86 -11.63
N ASN A 404 20.08 8.35 -12.87
CA ASN A 404 20.42 7.56 -14.05
C ASN A 404 21.91 7.15 -14.07
N GLU A 405 22.84 8.00 -13.61
CA GLU A 405 24.24 7.62 -13.43
C GLU A 405 24.39 6.48 -12.40
N VAL A 406 23.64 6.49 -11.31
CA VAL A 406 23.66 5.43 -10.32
C VAL A 406 23.05 4.15 -10.88
N VAL A 407 21.91 4.23 -11.54
CA VAL A 407 21.23 3.11 -12.18
C VAL A 407 22.15 2.39 -13.18
N GLU A 408 22.83 3.17 -14.06
CA GLU A 408 23.80 2.61 -15.02
C GLU A 408 25.00 1.97 -14.31
N LYS A 409 25.54 2.65 -13.30
CA LYS A 409 26.71 2.16 -12.54
C LYS A 409 26.43 0.86 -11.78
N GLU A 410 25.29 0.77 -11.13
CA GLU A 410 24.92 -0.39 -10.32
C GLU A 410 24.33 -1.53 -11.19
N GLY A 411 23.90 -1.24 -12.42
CA GLY A 411 23.31 -2.19 -13.35
C GLY A 411 21.81 -2.43 -13.16
N TRP A 412 21.13 -1.55 -12.46
CA TRP A 412 19.68 -1.62 -12.23
C TRP A 412 18.88 -1.25 -13.49
N THR A 413 17.60 -1.57 -13.49
CA THR A 413 16.69 -1.17 -14.56
C THR A 413 15.98 0.16 -14.17
N GLY A 414 16.26 1.23 -14.89
CA GLY A 414 15.59 2.52 -14.71
C GLY A 414 14.19 2.51 -15.30
N ILE A 415 13.23 3.07 -14.59
CA ILE A 415 11.87 3.34 -15.05
C ILE A 415 11.70 4.85 -15.16
N SER A 416 11.61 5.37 -16.39
CA SER A 416 11.40 6.80 -16.66
C SER A 416 9.91 7.15 -16.58
N MET A 417 9.51 8.04 -15.66
CA MET A 417 8.12 8.48 -15.60
C MET A 417 7.70 9.21 -16.90
N ALA A 418 8.60 9.99 -17.49
CA ALA A 418 8.31 10.75 -18.70
C ALA A 418 8.19 9.87 -19.94
N ASN A 419 8.99 8.81 -20.05
CA ASN A 419 9.10 8.03 -21.29
C ASN A 419 8.40 6.67 -21.20
N ASP A 420 8.41 6.00 -20.04
CA ASP A 420 7.82 4.67 -19.88
C ASP A 420 6.32 4.71 -19.59
N TRP A 421 5.80 5.82 -19.04
CA TRP A 421 4.40 5.92 -18.63
C TRP A 421 3.56 6.81 -19.56
N LYS A 422 2.40 6.32 -19.98
CA LYS A 422 1.37 7.10 -20.71
C LYS A 422 0.66 8.07 -19.79
N THR A 423 0.38 7.65 -18.56
CA THR A 423 -0.27 8.45 -17.54
C THR A 423 0.33 8.10 -16.18
N ILE A 424 0.35 9.03 -15.25
CA ILE A 424 0.82 8.82 -13.88
C ILE A 424 -0.37 8.52 -12.97
N TYR A 425 -1.33 9.45 -12.87
CA TYR A 425 -2.48 9.38 -11.96
C TYR A 425 -3.82 9.10 -12.66
N GLY A 426 -3.89 9.28 -14.00
CA GLY A 426 -5.07 9.10 -14.82
C GLY A 426 -5.70 10.41 -15.29
N GLU A 427 -6.91 10.28 -15.86
CA GLU A 427 -7.63 11.42 -16.44
C GLU A 427 -8.11 12.40 -15.37
N GLY A 428 -8.03 13.71 -15.68
CA GLY A 428 -8.57 14.77 -14.83
C GLY A 428 -7.66 15.21 -13.67
N VAL A 429 -6.47 14.65 -13.54
CA VAL A 429 -5.44 15.12 -12.61
C VAL A 429 -4.49 16.04 -13.34
N GLU A 430 -4.32 17.26 -12.83
CA GLU A 430 -3.45 18.28 -13.40
C GLU A 430 -2.49 18.82 -12.33
N LYS A 431 -1.22 18.97 -12.67
CA LYS A 431 -0.23 19.65 -11.85
C LYS A 431 -0.52 21.14 -11.85
N THR A 432 -0.60 21.79 -10.69
CA THR A 432 -1.05 23.18 -10.53
C THR A 432 0.02 24.14 -9.99
N GLY A 433 1.18 23.66 -9.64
CA GLY A 433 2.17 24.45 -8.90
C GLY A 433 1.87 24.54 -7.41
N LEU A 434 2.89 24.86 -6.60
CA LEU A 434 2.78 25.02 -5.17
C LEU A 434 2.27 26.42 -4.81
N PRO A 435 1.48 26.59 -3.73
CA PRO A 435 0.81 27.85 -3.38
C PRO A 435 1.74 29.04 -3.16
N GLY A 436 2.97 28.82 -2.71
CA GLY A 436 3.94 29.87 -2.40
C GLY A 436 4.99 30.11 -3.50
N VAL A 437 4.96 29.30 -4.56
CA VAL A 437 5.85 29.47 -5.71
C VAL A 437 5.21 30.47 -6.67
N GLU A 438 5.73 31.70 -6.76
CA GLU A 438 5.34 32.64 -7.81
C GLU A 438 5.81 32.05 -9.15
N GLU A 439 4.86 31.72 -10.06
CA GLU A 439 5.20 31.47 -11.44
C GLU A 439 5.93 32.71 -11.96
N GLU A 440 7.21 32.60 -12.32
CA GLU A 440 7.86 33.57 -13.16
C GLU A 440 7.11 33.59 -14.52
N LEU A 441 6.07 34.42 -14.59
CA LEU A 441 5.40 34.71 -15.84
C LEU A 441 6.48 35.19 -16.80
N ASP A 442 6.79 34.34 -17.75
CA ASP A 442 7.68 34.62 -18.88
C ASP A 442 7.16 35.84 -19.63
N ASN A 443 7.54 37.03 -19.15
CA ASN A 443 7.36 38.31 -19.85
C ASN A 443 8.42 38.42 -20.94
N ALA A 444 8.48 37.45 -21.83
CA ALA A 444 9.19 37.50 -23.09
C ALA A 444 8.17 37.63 -24.24
N ALA A 445 7.68 38.86 -24.44
CA ALA A 445 6.98 39.25 -25.66
C ALA A 445 7.79 40.33 -26.36
#